data_ae66a39d2648fe1cc0e54689eb981ff7
#
_entry.id   ae66a39d2648fe1cc0e54689eb981ff7
#
_cell.length_a   1.000
_cell.length_b   1.000
_cell.length_c   1.000
_cell.angle_alpha   90.00
_cell.angle_beta   90.00
_cell.angle_gamma   90.00
#
_symmetry.space_group_name_H-M   'P 1'
#
loop_
_entity.id
_entity.type
_entity.pdbx_description
1 polymer ?
#
loop_
_entity_poly.entity_id
_entity_poly.type
_entity_poly.pdbx_seq_one_letter_code
_entity_poly.pdbx_strand_id
1 'polypeptide(L)'
;MNLWLIPPGTRPAPTMGRHASLHGAVLVALLALVVLWTAPMAAFYETPPWDNVEELFWGGSLEWGYYKHPPLPSWLMGLLVSLAGRQAWLTYAAGVGCGVGALYIMWRWSLGMMSPARAALAVLLGSLVTYHVQRATIFNHNTVQLLPMAGYWWMLWRVLRTPPAGAPGTGSRDWLWLGVFAALSMLTKYSALVQFAVGAGFIVREGSWRDARVRRDLLRAGAVALLLMAPHLAWLLQHGDQTIGYARHSVHPSGLLKHVYPRPLRVLLVQLARLSPMLLFIACAWFTRERTVPGQPAQQRAPQNGFDRRFLAWATLGPLCLVLAMSVLLQTRLVASWLSTFFLPVAVWAVAVVPGLEAERWTGRRWARTLAAAAILHVAGSLGQAWVDGVWSARHGYITRANLPSRQIAEAVDAVWRERAGDRPLRLMVGDTWFTGVVVLQMDPAVQLLIDGDPRTSPWLAPGTLAREGGMVLILDTPEFRSEGALLEPLLATASCTGSLRLPWAGEDDARSVRVRWGILPSDDAQEPQGCLPAASP
;
A
#
# COMPACT_ATOMS: atom_id res chain seq x y z
N MET A 1 7.86 26.89 -12.46
CA MET A 1 6.84 25.81 -12.43
C MET A 1 5.71 26.22 -13.36
N ASN A 2 5.87 25.97 -14.66
CA ASN A 2 5.01 26.55 -15.71
C ASN A 2 3.76 25.71 -15.90
N LEU A 3 2.62 26.35 -15.66
CA LEU A 3 1.26 25.94 -16.03
C LEU A 3 1.19 25.63 -17.54
N TRP A 4 1.22 24.35 -17.89
CA TRP A 4 0.91 23.87 -19.24
C TRP A 4 -0.60 23.86 -19.42
N LEU A 5 -1.06 24.64 -20.41
CA LEU A 5 -2.33 24.57 -21.16
C LEU A 5 -3.16 25.85 -21.13
N ILE A 6 -2.79 26.85 -21.94
CA ILE A 6 -3.76 27.73 -22.61
C ILE A 6 -3.04 28.33 -23.84
N PRO A 7 -3.56 28.19 -25.07
CA PRO A 7 -3.07 28.95 -26.23
C PRO A 7 -3.43 30.44 -26.06
N PRO A 8 -2.58 31.37 -26.44
CA PRO A 8 -2.89 32.80 -26.38
C PRO A 8 -3.95 33.16 -27.43
N GLY A 9 -5.10 33.70 -26.99
CA GLY A 9 -6.00 34.38 -27.94
C GLY A 9 -7.51 34.25 -27.73
N THR A 10 -8.04 33.60 -26.69
CA THR A 10 -9.49 33.57 -26.44
C THR A 10 -9.85 34.21 -25.10
N ARG A 11 -10.75 35.19 -25.12
CA ARG A 11 -11.35 35.76 -23.90
C ARG A 11 -11.94 34.63 -23.07
N PRO A 12 -11.72 34.59 -21.74
CA PRO A 12 -12.22 33.51 -20.90
C PRO A 12 -13.75 33.53 -20.91
N ALA A 13 -14.34 32.47 -21.47
CA ALA A 13 -15.76 32.21 -21.33
C ALA A 13 -16.12 31.96 -19.84
N PRO A 14 -17.33 32.26 -19.37
CA PRO A 14 -17.74 32.10 -17.96
C PRO A 14 -17.64 30.68 -17.41
N THR A 15 -17.27 29.71 -18.22
CA THR A 15 -17.03 28.30 -17.87
C THR A 15 -15.66 28.06 -17.21
N MET A 16 -14.63 28.89 -17.47
CA MET A 16 -13.28 28.69 -16.89
C MET A 16 -13.25 28.82 -15.36
N GLY A 17 -14.00 29.76 -14.78
CA GLY A 17 -14.06 29.92 -13.32
C GLY A 17 -14.66 28.73 -12.59
N ARG A 18 -15.66 28.07 -13.15
CA ARG A 18 -16.30 26.88 -12.58
C ARG A 18 -15.43 25.63 -12.64
N HIS A 19 -14.63 25.47 -13.70
CA HIS A 19 -13.69 24.34 -13.82
C HIS A 19 -12.53 24.47 -12.85
N ALA A 20 -11.99 25.66 -12.66
CA ALA A 20 -10.94 25.92 -11.68
C ALA A 20 -11.42 25.66 -10.25
N SER A 21 -12.66 26.08 -9.90
CA SER A 21 -13.25 25.86 -8.58
C SER A 21 -13.49 24.37 -8.30
N LEU A 22 -13.95 23.57 -9.27
CA LEU A 22 -14.17 22.14 -9.08
C LEU A 22 -12.85 21.39 -8.92
N HIS A 23 -11.80 21.77 -9.68
CA HIS A 23 -10.48 21.18 -9.52
C HIS A 23 -9.91 21.43 -8.11
N GLY A 24 -10.03 22.68 -7.63
CA GLY A 24 -9.63 23.02 -6.26
C GLY A 24 -10.42 22.24 -5.21
N ALA A 25 -11.74 22.10 -5.38
CA ALA A 25 -12.57 21.30 -4.47
C ALA A 25 -12.18 19.82 -4.42
N VAL A 26 -11.84 19.21 -5.57
CA VAL A 26 -11.35 17.83 -5.64
C VAL A 26 -10.01 17.70 -4.91
N LEU A 27 -9.07 18.63 -5.11
CA LEU A 27 -7.78 18.61 -4.40
C LEU A 27 -7.96 18.74 -2.89
N VAL A 28 -8.79 19.68 -2.43
CA VAL A 28 -9.09 19.87 -1.01
C VAL A 28 -9.71 18.60 -0.41
N ALA A 29 -10.68 17.99 -1.10
CA ALA A 29 -11.29 16.75 -0.65
C ALA A 29 -10.28 15.59 -0.55
N LEU A 30 -9.39 15.46 -1.53
CA LEU A 30 -8.34 14.45 -1.54
C LEU A 30 -7.33 14.67 -0.40
N LEU A 31 -6.91 15.91 -0.15
CA LEU A 31 -6.03 16.24 0.98
C LEU A 31 -6.71 16.01 2.33
N ALA A 32 -8.00 16.35 2.43
CA ALA A 32 -8.80 16.07 3.62
C ALA A 32 -8.86 14.55 3.94
N LEU A 33 -8.92 13.67 2.93
CA LEU A 33 -8.86 12.22 3.14
C LEU A 33 -7.52 11.78 3.73
N VAL A 34 -6.39 12.39 3.34
CA VAL A 34 -5.09 12.07 3.95
C VAL A 34 -5.12 12.37 5.45
N VAL A 35 -5.57 13.54 5.83
CA VAL A 35 -5.68 13.94 7.25
C VAL A 35 -6.65 13.02 7.99
N LEU A 36 -7.83 12.82 7.43
CA LEU A 36 -8.92 12.05 8.04
C LEU A 36 -8.53 10.59 8.32
N TRP A 37 -7.77 9.95 7.45
CA TRP A 37 -7.35 8.55 7.62
C TRP A 37 -5.99 8.40 8.32
N THR A 38 -5.24 9.48 8.49
CA THR A 38 -3.96 9.48 9.24
C THR A 38 -4.17 9.81 10.72
N ALA A 39 -4.87 10.92 11.01
CA ALA A 39 -4.93 11.45 12.36
C ALA A 39 -5.59 10.50 13.39
N PRO A 40 -6.71 9.80 13.09
CA PRO A 40 -7.28 8.84 14.05
C PRO A 40 -6.37 7.63 14.30
N MET A 41 -5.70 7.11 13.26
CA MET A 41 -4.74 6.01 13.45
C MET A 41 -3.56 6.44 14.32
N ALA A 42 -3.02 7.64 14.08
CA ALA A 42 -1.94 8.20 14.90
C ALA A 42 -2.35 8.47 16.35
N ALA A 43 -3.64 8.78 16.59
CA ALA A 43 -4.16 9.10 17.91
C ALA A 43 -4.58 7.88 18.74
N PHE A 44 -5.07 6.82 18.10
CA PHE A 44 -5.69 5.69 18.79
C PHE A 44 -4.90 4.37 18.71
N TYR A 45 -3.91 4.27 17.83
CA TYR A 45 -3.05 3.08 17.77
C TYR A 45 -1.80 3.27 18.61
N GLU A 46 -1.55 2.34 19.51
CA GLU A 46 -0.28 2.24 20.23
C GLU A 46 0.85 1.79 19.30
N THR A 47 0.53 0.89 18.37
CA THR A 47 1.52 0.34 17.45
C THR A 47 0.98 0.25 16.02
N PRO A 48 1.84 0.49 15.01
CA PRO A 48 1.46 0.38 13.62
C PRO A 48 1.37 -1.08 13.14
N PRO A 49 0.72 -1.32 11.99
CA PRO A 49 0.72 -2.62 11.32
C PRO A 49 2.13 -3.14 11.01
N TRP A 50 2.27 -4.46 10.80
CA TRP A 50 3.54 -5.13 10.51
C TRP A 50 4.33 -4.48 9.36
N ASP A 51 3.69 -4.35 8.20
CA ASP A 51 4.35 -3.83 7.01
C ASP A 51 4.84 -2.38 7.21
N ASN A 52 4.13 -1.60 8.02
CA ASN A 52 4.51 -0.22 8.35
C ASN A 52 5.82 -0.18 9.15
N VAL A 53 5.96 -1.09 10.12
CA VAL A 53 7.20 -1.22 10.91
C VAL A 53 8.35 -1.66 10.02
N GLU A 54 8.14 -2.67 9.19
CA GLU A 54 9.14 -3.18 8.26
C GLU A 54 9.72 -2.05 7.39
N GLU A 55 8.85 -1.23 6.78
CA GLU A 55 9.28 -0.15 5.90
C GLU A 55 9.96 1.01 6.65
N LEU A 56 9.60 1.25 7.92
CA LEU A 56 10.31 2.23 8.77
C LEU A 56 11.76 1.83 9.04
N PHE A 57 12.04 0.55 9.16
CA PHE A 57 13.41 0.06 9.34
C PHE A 57 14.15 -0.07 8.02
N TRP A 58 13.50 -0.59 6.97
CA TRP A 58 14.12 -0.68 5.64
C TRP A 58 14.46 0.70 5.07
N GLY A 59 13.69 1.73 5.38
CA GLY A 59 14.04 3.12 5.05
C GLY A 59 15.33 3.62 5.72
N GLY A 60 15.92 2.88 6.64
CA GLY A 60 17.21 3.20 7.26
C GLY A 60 18.43 2.99 6.35
N SER A 61 18.27 2.33 5.20
CA SER A 61 19.30 2.20 4.16
C SER A 61 18.71 2.39 2.77
N LEU A 62 19.53 2.84 1.81
CA LEU A 62 19.13 3.02 0.41
C LEU A 62 19.65 1.86 -0.44
N GLU A 63 19.07 0.68 -0.25
CA GLU A 63 19.42 -0.50 -1.03
C GLU A 63 18.71 -0.49 -2.39
N TRP A 64 19.31 -1.15 -3.39
CA TRP A 64 18.68 -1.36 -4.68
C TRP A 64 17.65 -2.50 -4.68
N GLY A 65 17.45 -3.16 -3.55
CA GLY A 65 16.45 -4.18 -3.30
C GLY A 65 16.54 -4.68 -1.87
N TYR A 66 15.48 -5.30 -1.39
CA TYR A 66 15.42 -5.92 -0.07
C TYR A 66 15.05 -7.39 -0.22
N TYR A 67 15.27 -8.18 0.81
CA TYR A 67 15.15 -9.65 0.71
C TYR A 67 13.77 -10.14 0.23
N LYS A 68 12.71 -9.36 0.40
CA LYS A 68 11.35 -9.69 -0.06
C LYS A 68 10.95 -8.96 -1.35
N HIS A 69 11.39 -7.73 -1.52
CA HIS A 69 10.72 -6.78 -2.42
C HIS A 69 11.68 -5.80 -3.10
N PRO A 70 11.25 -5.21 -4.24
CA PRO A 70 11.93 -4.06 -4.85
C PRO A 70 11.93 -2.82 -3.95
N PRO A 71 12.78 -1.81 -4.22
CA PRO A 71 13.18 -0.82 -3.21
C PRO A 71 12.28 0.42 -3.08
N LEU A 72 11.39 0.72 -4.03
CA LEU A 72 10.72 2.03 -4.09
C LEU A 72 9.94 2.41 -2.83
N PRO A 73 9.18 1.51 -2.16
CA PRO A 73 8.50 1.86 -0.92
C PRO A 73 9.46 2.25 0.20
N SER A 74 10.55 1.51 0.36
CA SER A 74 11.57 1.77 1.37
C SER A 74 12.34 3.06 1.09
N TRP A 75 12.61 3.39 -0.18
CA TRP A 75 13.19 4.70 -0.54
C TRP A 75 12.26 5.86 -0.19
N LEU A 76 10.96 5.71 -0.47
CA LEU A 76 9.97 6.72 -0.09
C LEU A 76 9.94 6.90 1.42
N MET A 77 9.92 5.80 2.17
CA MET A 77 9.92 5.85 3.63
C MET A 77 11.23 6.43 4.17
N GLY A 78 12.38 6.04 3.60
CA GLY A 78 13.70 6.60 3.96
C GLY A 78 13.77 8.12 3.79
N LEU A 79 13.22 8.64 2.68
CA LEU A 79 13.10 10.10 2.49
C LEU A 79 12.26 10.74 3.59
N LEU A 80 11.12 10.17 3.95
CA LEU A 80 10.23 10.72 4.98
C LEU A 80 10.88 10.64 6.37
N VAL A 81 11.53 9.53 6.69
CA VAL A 81 12.26 9.32 7.95
C VAL A 81 13.43 10.30 8.07
N SER A 82 14.16 10.60 6.99
CA SER A 82 15.26 11.57 7.00
C SER A 82 14.78 13.00 7.27
N LEU A 83 13.51 13.32 6.95
CA LEU A 83 12.92 14.64 7.14
C LEU A 83 12.26 14.83 8.52
N ALA A 84 11.64 13.78 9.06
CA ALA A 84 10.78 13.88 10.24
C ALA A 84 11.11 12.87 11.35
N GLY A 85 12.18 12.11 11.21
CA GLY A 85 12.52 11.02 12.13
C GLY A 85 11.66 9.77 11.92
N ARG A 86 11.98 8.71 12.66
CA ARG A 86 11.28 7.42 12.57
C ARG A 86 9.98 7.47 13.38
N GLN A 87 8.88 7.86 12.73
CA GLN A 87 7.58 8.07 13.34
C GLN A 87 6.50 7.19 12.70
N ALA A 88 5.68 6.51 13.51
CA ALA A 88 4.63 5.62 13.01
C ALA A 88 3.59 6.33 12.12
N TRP A 89 3.19 7.56 12.44
CA TRP A 89 2.20 8.32 11.69
C TRP A 89 2.62 8.63 10.24
N LEU A 90 3.94 8.70 9.96
CA LEU A 90 4.46 8.89 8.61
C LEU A 90 4.00 7.78 7.67
N THR A 91 3.94 6.56 8.17
CA THR A 91 3.53 5.39 7.37
C THR A 91 2.06 5.48 6.97
N TYR A 92 1.19 5.93 7.87
CA TYR A 92 -0.23 6.16 7.55
C TYR A 92 -0.39 7.26 6.51
N ALA A 93 0.28 8.40 6.73
CA ALA A 93 0.23 9.54 5.81
C ALA A 93 0.78 9.19 4.43
N ALA A 94 1.91 8.49 4.35
CA ALA A 94 2.53 8.07 3.11
C ALA A 94 1.65 7.09 2.34
N GLY A 95 1.09 6.09 3.03
CA GLY A 95 0.23 5.09 2.41
C GLY A 95 -1.05 5.72 1.85
N VAL A 96 -1.78 6.47 2.68
CA VAL A 96 -2.99 7.20 2.22
C VAL A 96 -2.62 8.22 1.14
N GLY A 97 -1.46 8.88 1.25
CA GLY A 97 -0.93 9.80 0.25
C GLY A 97 -0.73 9.12 -1.12
N CYS A 98 -0.20 7.90 -1.16
CA CYS A 98 -0.07 7.11 -2.40
C CYS A 98 -1.45 6.78 -3.00
N GLY A 99 -2.41 6.36 -2.19
CA GLY A 99 -3.77 6.09 -2.64
C GLY A 99 -4.47 7.34 -3.17
N VAL A 100 -4.38 8.45 -2.44
CA VAL A 100 -4.93 9.75 -2.84
C VAL A 100 -4.24 10.29 -4.10
N GLY A 101 -2.92 10.14 -4.21
CA GLY A 101 -2.18 10.47 -5.42
C GLY A 101 -2.65 9.67 -6.64
N ALA A 102 -2.92 8.37 -6.44
CA ALA A 102 -3.52 7.54 -7.49
C ALA A 102 -4.93 8.04 -7.88
N LEU A 103 -5.77 8.41 -6.91
CA LEU A 103 -7.10 8.99 -7.17
C LEU A 103 -6.99 10.34 -7.92
N TYR A 104 -5.98 11.14 -7.62
CA TYR A 104 -5.72 12.37 -8.38
C TYR A 104 -5.33 12.07 -9.85
N ILE A 105 -4.50 11.05 -10.08
CA ILE A 105 -4.20 10.59 -11.44
C ILE A 105 -5.47 10.09 -12.14
N MET A 106 -6.33 9.34 -11.44
CA MET A 106 -7.63 8.91 -11.96
C MET A 106 -8.53 10.10 -12.31
N TRP A 107 -8.53 11.16 -11.50
CA TRP A 107 -9.20 12.42 -11.82
C TRP A 107 -8.71 13.00 -13.15
N ARG A 108 -7.40 13.17 -13.30
CA ARG A 108 -6.79 13.71 -14.50
C ARG A 108 -7.07 12.87 -15.75
N TRP A 109 -7.02 11.56 -15.59
CA TRP A 109 -7.34 10.61 -16.67
C TRP A 109 -8.83 10.69 -17.05
N SER A 110 -9.74 10.70 -16.09
CA SER A 110 -11.19 10.76 -16.32
C SER A 110 -11.63 12.01 -17.07
N LEU A 111 -10.99 13.16 -16.81
CA LEU A 111 -11.24 14.42 -17.55
C LEU A 111 -10.99 14.30 -19.07
N GLY A 112 -10.16 13.36 -19.50
CA GLY A 112 -9.95 13.06 -20.91
C GLY A 112 -11.07 12.24 -21.57
N MET A 113 -11.98 11.66 -20.78
CA MET A 113 -13.01 10.71 -21.25
C MET A 113 -14.44 11.16 -20.96
N MET A 114 -14.65 11.99 -19.93
CA MET A 114 -15.98 12.35 -19.46
C MET A 114 -16.06 13.77 -18.92
N SER A 115 -17.28 14.24 -18.65
CA SER A 115 -17.51 15.58 -18.07
C SER A 115 -16.83 15.73 -16.71
N PRO A 116 -16.44 16.95 -16.29
CA PRO A 116 -15.83 17.18 -14.99
C PRO A 116 -16.69 16.70 -13.81
N ALA A 117 -18.02 16.79 -13.92
CA ALA A 117 -18.93 16.29 -12.91
C ALA A 117 -18.87 14.75 -12.78
N ARG A 118 -18.84 14.03 -13.90
CA ARG A 118 -18.65 12.56 -13.90
C ARG A 118 -17.27 12.17 -13.39
N ALA A 119 -16.25 12.89 -13.80
CA ALA A 119 -14.89 12.65 -13.31
C ALA A 119 -14.80 12.85 -11.79
N ALA A 120 -15.43 13.89 -11.22
CA ALA A 120 -15.52 14.09 -9.77
C ALA A 120 -16.26 12.95 -9.07
N LEU A 121 -17.37 12.48 -9.66
CA LEU A 121 -18.10 11.32 -9.14
C LEU A 121 -17.23 10.04 -9.19
N ALA A 122 -16.47 9.84 -10.25
CA ALA A 122 -15.56 8.69 -10.37
C ALA A 122 -14.48 8.69 -9.26
N VAL A 123 -13.91 9.85 -8.94
CA VAL A 123 -12.96 9.99 -7.83
C VAL A 123 -13.64 9.73 -6.48
N LEU A 124 -14.84 10.29 -6.27
CA LEU A 124 -15.61 10.04 -5.05
C LEU A 124 -15.90 8.54 -4.87
N LEU A 125 -16.37 7.86 -5.91
CA LEU A 125 -16.60 6.41 -5.88
C LEU A 125 -15.29 5.63 -5.71
N GLY A 126 -14.22 6.07 -6.35
CA GLY A 126 -12.89 5.50 -6.19
C GLY A 126 -12.36 5.59 -4.77
N SER A 127 -12.66 6.68 -4.04
CA SER A 127 -12.28 6.81 -2.63
C SER A 127 -13.01 5.83 -1.71
N LEU A 128 -14.20 5.36 -2.11
CA LEU A 128 -14.98 4.35 -1.39
C LEU A 128 -14.53 2.91 -1.68
N VAL A 129 -13.64 2.68 -2.62
CA VAL A 129 -12.92 1.40 -2.75
C VAL A 129 -11.93 1.30 -1.60
N THR A 130 -12.14 0.35 -0.70
CA THR A 130 -11.40 0.31 0.57
C THR A 130 -9.87 0.22 0.39
N TYR A 131 -9.39 -0.32 -0.73
CA TYR A 131 -7.96 -0.38 -1.02
C TYR A 131 -7.31 0.99 -1.25
N HIS A 132 -8.07 1.97 -1.76
CA HIS A 132 -7.48 3.24 -2.18
C HIS A 132 -7.27 4.23 -1.03
N VAL A 133 -8.01 4.10 0.08
CA VAL A 133 -7.91 5.00 1.23
C VAL A 133 -7.85 4.24 2.55
N GLN A 134 -8.87 3.45 2.89
CA GLN A 134 -8.95 2.75 4.18
C GLN A 134 -7.79 1.78 4.39
N ARG A 135 -7.56 0.87 3.46
CA ARG A 135 -6.44 -0.10 3.54
C ARG A 135 -5.10 0.52 3.23
N ALA A 136 -5.09 1.72 2.66
CA ALA A 136 -3.87 2.46 2.39
C ALA A 136 -3.16 2.96 3.68
N THR A 137 -3.81 2.94 4.83
CA THR A 137 -3.17 3.13 6.14
C THR A 137 -2.12 2.05 6.45
N ILE A 138 -2.18 0.89 5.77
CA ILE A 138 -1.10 -0.09 5.76
C ILE A 138 -0.13 0.30 4.63
N PHE A 139 0.99 0.91 5.02
CA PHE A 139 2.05 1.27 4.08
C PHE A 139 2.84 0.03 3.69
N ASN A 140 2.73 -0.36 2.44
CA ASN A 140 3.44 -1.51 1.88
C ASN A 140 3.51 -1.42 0.35
N HIS A 141 4.15 -2.38 -0.25
CA HIS A 141 4.32 -2.48 -1.70
C HIS A 141 3.00 -2.48 -2.49
N ASN A 142 1.91 -3.04 -1.94
CA ASN A 142 0.60 -3.01 -2.61
C ASN A 142 0.00 -1.60 -2.63
N THR A 143 0.18 -0.86 -1.55
CA THR A 143 -0.33 0.50 -1.38
C THR A 143 0.48 1.50 -2.21
N VAL A 144 1.80 1.45 -2.12
CA VAL A 144 2.67 2.34 -2.90
C VAL A 144 2.50 2.10 -4.40
N GLN A 145 2.27 0.86 -4.84
CA GLN A 145 2.06 0.52 -6.25
C GLN A 145 0.81 1.17 -6.87
N LEU A 146 -0.17 1.60 -6.06
CA LEU A 146 -1.35 2.30 -6.57
C LEU A 146 -0.96 3.52 -7.41
N LEU A 147 0.00 4.31 -6.91
CA LEU A 147 0.40 5.56 -7.56
C LEU A 147 1.04 5.36 -8.94
N PRO A 148 2.15 4.60 -9.09
CA PRO A 148 2.76 4.41 -10.40
C PRO A 148 1.88 3.59 -11.34
N MET A 149 1.08 2.65 -10.85
CA MET A 149 0.18 1.87 -11.69
C MET A 149 -0.98 2.70 -12.26
N ALA A 150 -1.48 3.67 -11.49
CA ALA A 150 -2.43 4.66 -12.00
C ALA A 150 -1.83 5.46 -13.16
N GLY A 151 -0.57 5.88 -13.03
CA GLY A 151 0.19 6.55 -14.08
C GLY A 151 0.40 5.67 -15.31
N TYR A 152 0.73 4.39 -15.12
CA TYR A 152 0.89 3.41 -16.20
C TYR A 152 -0.39 3.28 -17.04
N TRP A 153 -1.55 3.04 -16.40
CA TRP A 153 -2.81 2.91 -17.12
C TRP A 153 -3.23 4.20 -17.83
N TRP A 154 -3.03 5.36 -17.19
CA TRP A 154 -3.31 6.65 -17.82
C TRP A 154 -2.44 6.89 -19.05
N MET A 155 -1.12 6.65 -18.95
CA MET A 155 -0.21 6.84 -20.07
C MET A 155 -0.48 5.85 -21.20
N LEU A 156 -0.73 4.56 -20.88
CA LEU A 156 -1.07 3.56 -21.87
C LEU A 156 -2.33 3.93 -22.66
N TRP A 157 -3.39 4.36 -21.95
CA TRP A 157 -4.60 4.88 -22.59
C TRP A 157 -4.28 6.07 -23.50
N ARG A 158 -3.48 7.01 -23.02
CA ARG A 158 -3.16 8.24 -23.71
C ARG A 158 -2.40 8.01 -25.02
N VAL A 159 -1.41 7.11 -25.01
CA VAL A 159 -0.58 6.79 -26.18
C VAL A 159 -1.31 5.95 -27.23
N LEU A 160 -2.32 5.17 -26.82
CA LEU A 160 -3.09 4.32 -27.74
C LEU A 160 -4.35 5.01 -28.29
N ARG A 161 -4.83 6.07 -27.62
CA ARG A 161 -6.02 6.79 -28.07
C ARG A 161 -5.70 7.65 -29.27
N THR A 162 -6.46 7.49 -30.35
CA THR A 162 -6.41 8.41 -31.49
C THR A 162 -6.94 9.79 -31.06
N PRO A 163 -6.14 10.85 -31.17
CA PRO A 163 -6.60 12.18 -30.81
C PRO A 163 -7.74 12.64 -31.75
N PRO A 164 -8.67 13.50 -31.29
CA PRO A 164 -9.64 14.14 -32.14
C PRO A 164 -8.95 14.90 -33.27
N ALA A 165 -9.61 15.02 -34.43
CA ALA A 165 -9.09 15.78 -35.56
C ALA A 165 -8.72 17.21 -35.11
N GLY A 166 -7.49 17.65 -35.46
CA GLY A 166 -6.96 18.97 -35.07
C GLY A 166 -6.35 19.07 -33.66
N ALA A 167 -6.44 18.02 -32.82
CA ALA A 167 -5.72 18.00 -31.55
C ALA A 167 -4.24 17.60 -31.77
N PRO A 168 -3.29 18.13 -30.96
CA PRO A 168 -1.91 17.69 -31.03
C PRO A 168 -1.83 16.20 -30.76
N GLY A 169 -1.16 15.46 -31.65
CA GLY A 169 -0.92 14.02 -31.50
C GLY A 169 -0.14 13.71 -30.22
N THR A 170 -0.21 12.46 -29.78
CA THR A 170 0.60 11.96 -28.68
C THR A 170 2.07 12.11 -29.02
N GLY A 171 2.79 12.90 -28.22
CA GLY A 171 4.22 13.14 -28.43
C GLY A 171 5.06 11.96 -27.91
N SER A 172 6.30 11.87 -28.35
CA SER A 172 7.29 10.91 -27.85
C SER A 172 7.45 10.97 -26.31
N ARG A 173 7.16 12.11 -25.70
CA ARG A 173 7.19 12.29 -24.23
C ARG A 173 6.21 11.40 -23.48
N ASP A 174 5.01 11.17 -24.01
CA ASP A 174 4.00 10.34 -23.34
C ASP A 174 4.47 8.86 -23.26
N TRP A 175 5.18 8.38 -24.28
CA TRP A 175 5.80 7.07 -24.28
C TRP A 175 6.97 6.96 -23.28
N LEU A 176 7.75 8.02 -23.11
CA LEU A 176 8.78 8.06 -22.08
C LEU A 176 8.16 7.96 -20.67
N TRP A 177 7.08 8.71 -20.41
CA TRP A 177 6.35 8.61 -19.15
C TRP A 177 5.72 7.22 -18.92
N LEU A 178 5.24 6.56 -19.98
CA LEU A 178 4.79 5.16 -19.88
C LEU A 178 5.93 4.26 -19.37
N GLY A 179 7.15 4.42 -19.92
CA GLY A 179 8.34 3.70 -19.47
C GLY A 179 8.72 4.01 -18.02
N VAL A 180 8.65 5.28 -17.60
CA VAL A 180 8.90 5.70 -16.21
C VAL A 180 7.90 5.05 -15.27
N PHE A 181 6.59 5.12 -15.54
CA PHE A 181 5.58 4.52 -14.68
C PHE A 181 5.66 2.99 -14.67
N ALA A 182 6.06 2.36 -15.78
CA ALA A 182 6.32 0.93 -15.81
C ALA A 182 7.51 0.56 -14.89
N ALA A 183 8.62 1.30 -14.97
CA ALA A 183 9.76 1.10 -14.09
C ALA A 183 9.39 1.28 -12.61
N LEU A 184 8.75 2.39 -12.25
CA LEU A 184 8.31 2.66 -10.87
C LEU A 184 7.35 1.59 -10.36
N SER A 185 6.47 1.07 -11.20
CA SER A 185 5.57 -0.03 -10.83
C SER A 185 6.33 -1.31 -10.53
N MET A 186 7.35 -1.64 -11.32
CA MET A 186 8.23 -2.80 -11.10
C MET A 186 9.14 -2.61 -9.90
N LEU A 187 9.72 -1.43 -9.72
CA LEU A 187 10.53 -1.07 -8.54
C LEU A 187 9.69 -1.02 -7.24
N THR A 188 8.36 -1.08 -7.36
CA THR A 188 7.46 -1.25 -6.22
C THR A 188 7.14 -2.73 -5.99
N LYS A 189 6.69 -3.44 -7.02
CA LYS A 189 6.29 -4.85 -6.89
C LYS A 189 6.21 -5.55 -8.24
N TYR A 190 6.74 -6.77 -8.33
CA TYR A 190 6.76 -7.55 -9.57
C TYR A 190 5.38 -7.97 -10.08
N SER A 191 4.33 -7.92 -9.24
CA SER A 191 2.94 -8.15 -9.67
C SER A 191 2.45 -7.17 -10.75
N ALA A 192 3.17 -6.06 -11.00
CA ALA A 192 2.95 -5.17 -12.13
C ALA A 192 2.97 -5.92 -13.47
N LEU A 193 3.75 -7.00 -13.61
CA LEU A 193 3.82 -7.82 -14.80
C LEU A 193 2.45 -8.35 -15.25
N VAL A 194 1.54 -8.64 -14.31
CA VAL A 194 0.16 -9.06 -14.64
C VAL A 194 -0.56 -7.95 -15.41
N GLN A 195 -0.44 -6.71 -14.96
CA GLN A 195 -1.09 -5.56 -15.59
C GLN A 195 -0.41 -5.19 -16.91
N PHE A 196 0.91 -5.36 -17.01
CA PHE A 196 1.63 -5.17 -18.28
C PHE A 196 1.24 -6.21 -19.32
N ALA A 197 1.06 -7.48 -18.91
CA ALA A 197 0.57 -8.53 -19.82
C ALA A 197 -0.84 -8.20 -20.32
N VAL A 198 -1.72 -7.69 -19.47
CA VAL A 198 -3.06 -7.22 -19.85
C VAL A 198 -2.97 -6.02 -20.80
N GLY A 199 -2.10 -5.05 -20.53
CA GLY A 199 -1.84 -3.91 -21.41
C GLY A 199 -1.34 -4.33 -22.80
N ALA A 200 -0.39 -5.26 -22.84
CA ALA A 200 0.12 -5.85 -24.08
C ALA A 200 -0.99 -6.60 -24.85
N GLY A 201 -1.82 -7.38 -24.13
CA GLY A 201 -3.00 -8.04 -24.70
C GLY A 201 -3.97 -7.04 -25.32
N PHE A 202 -4.18 -5.88 -24.71
CA PHE A 202 -5.01 -4.81 -25.30
C PHE A 202 -4.40 -4.22 -26.57
N ILE A 203 -3.08 -3.97 -26.59
CA ILE A 203 -2.36 -3.49 -27.78
C ILE A 203 -2.52 -4.49 -28.94
N VAL A 204 -2.43 -5.79 -28.65
CA VAL A 204 -2.60 -6.85 -29.64
C VAL A 204 -4.05 -6.88 -30.15
N ARG A 205 -5.02 -6.85 -29.25
CA ARG A 205 -6.46 -6.88 -29.55
C ARG A 205 -6.89 -5.70 -30.45
N GLU A 206 -6.46 -4.50 -30.13
CA GLU A 206 -6.80 -3.29 -30.93
C GLU A 206 -5.97 -3.20 -32.25
N GLY A 207 -5.04 -4.13 -32.46
CA GLY A 207 -4.19 -4.15 -33.65
C GLY A 207 -3.11 -3.05 -33.68
N SER A 208 -2.96 -2.27 -32.61
CA SER A 208 -2.04 -1.14 -32.53
C SER A 208 -0.57 -1.55 -32.74
N TRP A 209 -0.21 -2.78 -32.41
CA TRP A 209 1.14 -3.35 -32.65
C TRP A 209 1.53 -3.42 -34.12
N ARG A 210 0.55 -3.34 -35.08
CA ARG A 210 0.83 -3.34 -36.52
C ARG A 210 1.40 -2.01 -36.99
N ASP A 211 1.15 -0.92 -36.27
CA ASP A 211 1.75 0.38 -36.56
C ASP A 211 3.23 0.39 -36.15
N ALA A 212 4.11 0.66 -37.12
CA ALA A 212 5.55 0.73 -36.90
C ALA A 212 5.95 1.85 -35.91
N ARG A 213 5.18 2.93 -35.82
CA ARG A 213 5.40 4.01 -34.84
C ARG A 213 5.13 3.52 -33.44
N VAL A 214 4.01 2.83 -33.22
CA VAL A 214 3.64 2.25 -31.92
C VAL A 214 4.71 1.25 -31.47
N ARG A 215 5.18 0.37 -32.37
CA ARG A 215 6.26 -0.59 -32.01
C ARG A 215 7.55 0.12 -31.60
N ARG A 216 7.99 1.11 -32.39
CA ARG A 216 9.21 1.87 -32.09
C ARG A 216 9.10 2.63 -30.76
N ASP A 217 7.97 3.27 -30.52
CA ASP A 217 7.79 4.08 -29.33
C ASP A 217 7.54 3.21 -28.07
N LEU A 218 6.95 2.02 -28.24
CA LEU A 218 6.87 0.99 -27.19
C LEU A 218 8.27 0.46 -26.83
N LEU A 219 9.15 0.24 -27.81
CA LEU A 219 10.55 -0.11 -27.55
C LEU A 219 11.28 1.00 -26.80
N ARG A 220 11.03 2.27 -27.11
CA ARG A 220 11.57 3.41 -26.34
C ARG A 220 11.08 3.42 -24.90
N ALA A 221 9.79 3.20 -24.68
CA ALA A 221 9.23 3.07 -23.33
C ALA A 221 9.86 1.90 -22.56
N GLY A 222 10.04 0.75 -23.23
CA GLY A 222 10.73 -0.40 -22.67
C GLY A 222 12.19 -0.11 -22.32
N ALA A 223 12.91 0.59 -23.19
CA ALA A 223 14.31 0.99 -22.94
C ALA A 223 14.42 1.93 -21.72
N VAL A 224 13.51 2.90 -21.60
CA VAL A 224 13.46 3.77 -20.40
C VAL A 224 13.18 2.95 -19.14
N ALA A 225 12.22 2.02 -19.20
CA ALA A 225 11.90 1.17 -18.06
C ALA A 225 13.11 0.30 -17.65
N LEU A 226 13.78 -0.32 -18.61
CA LEU A 226 14.97 -1.16 -18.35
C LEU A 226 16.13 -0.33 -17.81
N LEU A 227 16.37 0.88 -18.35
CA LEU A 227 17.43 1.76 -17.87
C LEU A 227 17.20 2.17 -16.40
N LEU A 228 15.98 2.54 -16.04
CA LEU A 228 15.64 2.91 -14.65
C LEU A 228 15.69 1.71 -13.70
N MET A 229 15.44 0.51 -14.20
CA MET A 229 15.51 -0.72 -13.41
C MET A 229 16.92 -1.33 -13.38
N ALA A 230 17.84 -0.89 -14.22
CA ALA A 230 19.15 -1.53 -14.38
C ALA A 230 19.92 -1.73 -13.07
N PRO A 231 19.98 -0.75 -12.13
CA PRO A 231 20.68 -0.96 -10.86
C PRO A 231 19.98 -2.02 -9.99
N HIS A 232 18.65 -2.03 -9.96
CA HIS A 232 17.89 -3.06 -9.24
C HIS A 232 18.08 -4.45 -9.88
N LEU A 233 18.11 -4.55 -11.20
CA LEU A 233 18.38 -5.81 -11.90
C LEU A 233 19.81 -6.32 -11.60
N ALA A 234 20.80 -5.43 -11.55
CA ALA A 234 22.14 -5.78 -11.15
C ALA A 234 22.20 -6.29 -9.70
N TRP A 235 21.48 -5.62 -8.79
CA TRP A 235 21.34 -6.08 -7.41
C TRP A 235 20.66 -7.46 -7.34
N LEU A 236 19.60 -7.68 -8.11
CA LEU A 236 18.86 -8.93 -8.15
C LEU A 236 19.73 -10.11 -8.66
N LEU A 237 20.66 -9.87 -9.57
CA LEU A 237 21.61 -10.90 -10.02
C LEU A 237 22.57 -11.36 -8.91
N GLN A 238 22.85 -10.49 -7.93
CA GLN A 238 23.72 -10.78 -6.80
C GLN A 238 22.98 -11.37 -5.58
N HIS A 239 21.70 -11.01 -5.40
CA HIS A 239 20.90 -11.34 -4.21
C HIS A 239 19.58 -12.06 -4.54
N GLY A 240 19.42 -12.56 -5.77
CA GLY A 240 18.16 -13.11 -6.27
C GLY A 240 17.70 -14.39 -5.58
N ASP A 241 18.60 -15.13 -4.95
CA ASP A 241 18.32 -16.32 -4.15
C ASP A 241 17.33 -15.98 -3.01
N GLN A 242 17.50 -14.85 -2.34
CA GLN A 242 16.64 -14.39 -1.25
C GLN A 242 15.24 -14.03 -1.76
N THR A 243 15.18 -13.17 -2.78
CA THR A 243 13.91 -12.66 -3.34
C THR A 243 13.12 -13.77 -4.04
N ILE A 244 13.80 -14.65 -4.78
CA ILE A 244 13.17 -15.81 -5.45
C ILE A 244 12.73 -16.84 -4.39
N GLY A 245 13.54 -17.07 -3.36
CA GLY A 245 13.20 -17.93 -2.24
C GLY A 245 11.94 -17.46 -1.54
N TYR A 246 11.86 -16.17 -1.21
CA TYR A 246 10.65 -15.57 -0.64
C TYR A 246 9.43 -15.67 -1.56
N ALA A 247 9.61 -15.37 -2.86
CA ALA A 247 8.52 -15.47 -3.84
C ALA A 247 7.98 -16.90 -3.94
N ARG A 248 8.86 -17.91 -3.98
CA ARG A 248 8.48 -19.33 -3.97
C ARG A 248 7.70 -19.71 -2.70
N HIS A 249 8.18 -19.29 -1.54
CA HIS A 249 7.48 -19.51 -0.25
C HIS A 249 6.10 -18.86 -0.21
N SER A 250 5.98 -17.64 -0.75
CA SER A 250 4.71 -16.90 -0.78
C SER A 250 3.68 -17.51 -1.72
N VAL A 251 4.13 -18.18 -2.79
CA VAL A 251 3.31 -18.76 -3.86
C VAL A 251 3.43 -20.29 -3.85
N HIS A 252 3.31 -20.95 -2.70
CA HIS A 252 3.42 -22.39 -2.60
C HIS A 252 2.42 -23.11 -3.51
N PRO A 253 2.88 -24.02 -4.39
CA PRO A 253 1.97 -24.88 -5.11
C PRO A 253 1.22 -25.76 -4.11
N SER A 254 -0.07 -25.85 -4.28
CA SER A 254 -0.94 -26.62 -3.42
C SER A 254 -1.81 -27.52 -4.30
N GLY A 255 -2.10 -28.72 -3.83
CA GLY A 255 -2.85 -29.72 -4.60
C GLY A 255 -4.18 -29.19 -5.15
N LEU A 256 -4.46 -29.51 -6.41
CA LEU A 256 -5.54 -28.95 -7.24
C LEU A 256 -6.90 -28.97 -6.54
N LEU A 257 -7.29 -30.11 -5.98
CA LEU A 257 -8.63 -30.32 -5.40
C LEU A 257 -8.88 -29.61 -4.09
N LYS A 258 -7.83 -29.27 -3.34
CA LYS A 258 -7.98 -28.56 -2.05
C LYS A 258 -8.12 -27.04 -2.22
N HIS A 259 -7.77 -26.49 -3.38
CA HIS A 259 -7.56 -25.04 -3.53
C HIS A 259 -8.26 -24.37 -4.71
N VAL A 260 -8.68 -25.13 -5.73
CA VAL A 260 -9.31 -24.59 -6.93
C VAL A 260 -10.69 -23.98 -6.63
N TYR A 261 -11.53 -24.66 -5.85
CA TYR A 261 -12.88 -24.18 -5.57
C TYR A 261 -13.01 -23.19 -4.42
N PRO A 262 -12.52 -23.45 -3.20
CA PRO A 262 -12.77 -22.55 -2.08
C PRO A 262 -11.90 -21.29 -2.08
N ARG A 263 -10.67 -21.32 -2.61
CA ARG A 263 -9.76 -20.16 -2.52
C ARG A 263 -10.03 -19.06 -3.54
N PRO A 264 -10.20 -19.31 -4.83
CA PRO A 264 -10.62 -18.27 -5.77
C PRO A 264 -11.95 -17.63 -5.36
N LEU A 265 -12.93 -18.42 -4.91
CA LEU A 265 -14.21 -17.91 -4.43
C LEU A 265 -14.01 -17.03 -3.18
N ARG A 266 -13.21 -17.45 -2.20
CA ARG A 266 -12.90 -16.64 -1.02
C ARG A 266 -12.24 -15.32 -1.41
N VAL A 267 -11.29 -15.36 -2.34
CA VAL A 267 -10.65 -14.13 -2.85
C VAL A 267 -11.68 -13.22 -3.49
N LEU A 268 -12.57 -13.73 -4.34
CA LEU A 268 -13.65 -12.95 -4.97
C LEU A 268 -14.60 -12.34 -3.93
N LEU A 269 -15.02 -13.10 -2.92
CA LEU A 269 -15.87 -12.60 -1.84
C LEU A 269 -15.18 -11.47 -1.06
N VAL A 270 -13.88 -11.60 -0.79
CA VAL A 270 -13.11 -10.52 -0.18
C VAL A 270 -13.05 -9.30 -1.10
N GLN A 271 -12.88 -9.47 -2.43
CA GLN A 271 -12.91 -8.33 -3.35
C GLN A 271 -14.29 -7.65 -3.33
N LEU A 272 -15.38 -8.41 -3.35
CA LEU A 272 -16.73 -7.84 -3.23
C LEU A 272 -16.90 -7.05 -1.92
N ALA A 273 -16.40 -7.58 -0.80
CA ALA A 273 -16.41 -6.87 0.47
C ALA A 273 -15.57 -5.57 0.40
N ARG A 274 -14.42 -5.57 -0.29
CA ARG A 274 -13.57 -4.37 -0.48
C ARG A 274 -14.22 -3.32 -1.39
N LEU A 275 -15.05 -3.74 -2.33
CA LEU A 275 -15.80 -2.87 -3.23
C LEU A 275 -17.17 -2.47 -2.67
N SER A 276 -17.66 -3.11 -1.61
CA SER A 276 -19.04 -2.98 -1.14
C SER A 276 -19.46 -1.52 -0.83
N PRO A 277 -18.65 -0.62 -0.24
CA PRO A 277 -19.09 0.75 -0.01
C PRO A 277 -19.39 1.48 -1.33
N MET A 278 -18.53 1.29 -2.34
CA MET A 278 -18.74 1.84 -3.68
C MET A 278 -19.96 1.21 -4.36
N LEU A 279 -20.11 -0.12 -4.29
CA LEU A 279 -21.21 -0.84 -4.93
C LEU A 279 -22.56 -0.49 -4.32
N LEU A 280 -22.66 -0.37 -3.00
CA LEU A 280 -23.87 0.10 -2.30
C LEU A 280 -24.23 1.50 -2.72
N PHE A 281 -23.24 2.38 -2.83
CA PHE A 281 -23.44 3.73 -3.28
C PHE A 281 -23.97 3.79 -4.72
N ILE A 282 -23.41 3.00 -5.63
CA ILE A 282 -23.88 2.86 -7.01
C ILE A 282 -25.31 2.31 -7.03
N ALA A 283 -25.61 1.29 -6.24
CA ALA A 283 -26.95 0.72 -6.15
C ALA A 283 -27.98 1.77 -5.67
N CYS A 284 -27.68 2.51 -4.61
CA CYS A 284 -28.53 3.61 -4.15
C CYS A 284 -28.75 4.67 -5.24
N ALA A 285 -27.70 5.07 -5.94
CA ALA A 285 -27.80 6.03 -7.04
C ALA A 285 -28.66 5.50 -8.20
N TRP A 286 -28.57 4.19 -8.47
CA TRP A 286 -29.36 3.53 -9.53
C TRP A 286 -30.85 3.43 -9.17
N PHE A 287 -31.19 3.06 -7.94
CA PHE A 287 -32.57 2.95 -7.48
C PHE A 287 -33.27 4.32 -7.35
N THR A 288 -32.51 5.37 -7.00
CA THR A 288 -33.02 6.75 -6.86
C THR A 288 -32.96 7.56 -8.16
N ARG A 289 -32.64 6.92 -9.29
CA ARG A 289 -32.65 7.60 -10.60
C ARG A 289 -34.07 8.04 -10.95
N GLU A 290 -34.20 9.25 -11.44
CA GLU A 290 -35.47 9.71 -12.02
C GLU A 290 -35.80 8.85 -13.25
N ARG A 291 -36.98 8.25 -13.27
CA ARG A 291 -37.48 7.56 -14.47
C ARG A 291 -37.66 8.60 -15.55
N THR A 292 -37.09 8.38 -16.73
CA THR A 292 -37.30 9.26 -17.89
C THR A 292 -38.76 9.34 -18.19
N VAL A 293 -39.31 10.57 -18.19
CA VAL A 293 -40.70 10.80 -18.59
C VAL A 293 -40.83 10.40 -20.07
N PRO A 294 -41.81 9.53 -20.42
CA PRO A 294 -42.04 9.16 -21.81
C PRO A 294 -42.31 10.44 -22.64
N GLY A 295 -41.61 10.64 -23.75
CA GLY A 295 -41.77 11.78 -24.66
C GLY A 295 -40.71 12.87 -24.58
N GLN A 296 -39.78 12.84 -23.60
CA GLN A 296 -38.59 13.69 -23.70
C GLN A 296 -37.57 12.99 -24.64
N PRO A 297 -37.05 13.73 -25.65
CA PRO A 297 -36.01 13.17 -26.49
C PRO A 297 -34.87 12.74 -25.60
N ALA A 298 -34.43 11.49 -25.78
CA ALA A 298 -33.25 10.97 -25.14
C ALA A 298 -32.09 11.90 -25.55
N GLN A 299 -31.80 12.89 -24.70
CA GLN A 299 -30.68 13.79 -24.95
C GLN A 299 -29.45 12.91 -25.17
N GLN A 300 -28.94 12.97 -26.40
CA GLN A 300 -27.85 12.15 -26.87
C GLN A 300 -26.78 12.08 -25.78
N ARG A 301 -26.56 10.88 -25.25
CA ARG A 301 -25.35 10.60 -24.47
C ARG A 301 -24.20 11.14 -25.29
N ALA A 302 -23.40 12.05 -24.73
CA ALA A 302 -22.16 12.42 -25.39
C ALA A 302 -21.47 11.11 -25.82
N PRO A 303 -21.15 10.93 -27.10
CA PRO A 303 -20.67 9.66 -27.60
C PRO A 303 -19.38 9.32 -26.87
N GLN A 304 -19.50 8.47 -25.87
CA GLN A 304 -18.30 7.88 -25.27
C GLN A 304 -17.64 7.07 -26.37
N ASN A 305 -16.38 7.40 -26.67
CA ASN A 305 -15.63 6.67 -27.67
C ASN A 305 -15.65 5.18 -27.31
N GLY A 306 -16.05 4.31 -28.23
CA GLY A 306 -16.07 2.87 -28.01
C GLY A 306 -14.74 2.31 -27.53
N PHE A 307 -13.64 2.95 -27.91
CA PHE A 307 -12.29 2.66 -27.42
C PHE A 307 -12.18 2.88 -25.90
N ASP A 308 -12.63 4.02 -25.36
CA ASP A 308 -12.52 4.32 -23.93
C ASP A 308 -13.27 3.27 -23.07
N ARG A 309 -14.46 2.85 -23.50
CA ARG A 309 -15.23 1.81 -22.80
C ARG A 309 -14.54 0.45 -22.82
N ARG A 310 -14.00 0.05 -23.98
CA ARG A 310 -13.24 -1.22 -24.09
C ARG A 310 -11.97 -1.17 -23.26
N PHE A 311 -11.23 -0.05 -23.29
CA PHE A 311 -10.02 0.11 -22.52
C PHE A 311 -10.28 0.00 -21.01
N LEU A 312 -11.27 0.72 -20.49
CA LEU A 312 -11.64 0.68 -19.08
C LEU A 312 -12.10 -0.70 -18.64
N ALA A 313 -12.93 -1.38 -19.45
CA ALA A 313 -13.36 -2.76 -19.15
C ALA A 313 -12.15 -3.71 -19.12
N TRP A 314 -11.24 -3.59 -20.08
CA TRP A 314 -10.04 -4.41 -20.16
C TRP A 314 -9.08 -4.16 -19.00
N ALA A 315 -8.82 -2.90 -18.67
CA ALA A 315 -7.96 -2.52 -17.55
C ALA A 315 -8.53 -2.90 -16.18
N THR A 316 -9.88 -2.98 -16.05
CA THR A 316 -10.55 -3.37 -14.80
C THR A 316 -10.66 -4.88 -14.65
N LEU A 317 -11.12 -5.58 -15.67
CA LEU A 317 -11.42 -7.01 -15.60
C LEU A 317 -10.21 -7.88 -15.98
N GLY A 318 -9.37 -7.41 -16.91
CA GLY A 318 -8.24 -8.19 -17.44
C GLY A 318 -7.27 -8.69 -16.37
N PRO A 319 -6.77 -7.84 -15.46
CA PRO A 319 -5.84 -8.28 -14.42
C PRO A 319 -6.47 -9.32 -13.48
N LEU A 320 -7.74 -9.13 -13.10
CA LEU A 320 -8.47 -10.08 -12.26
C LEU A 320 -8.66 -11.42 -12.98
N CYS A 321 -9.13 -11.40 -14.22
CA CYS A 321 -9.31 -12.62 -15.01
C CYS A 321 -7.98 -13.37 -15.21
N LEU A 322 -6.90 -12.63 -15.53
CA LEU A 322 -5.58 -13.24 -15.75
C LEU A 322 -5.05 -13.89 -14.47
N VAL A 323 -5.11 -13.20 -13.32
CA VAL A 323 -4.58 -13.76 -12.07
C VAL A 323 -5.43 -14.93 -11.56
N LEU A 324 -6.74 -14.91 -11.75
CA LEU A 324 -7.61 -16.05 -11.44
C LEU A 324 -7.29 -17.26 -12.34
N ALA A 325 -7.11 -17.02 -13.65
CA ALA A 325 -6.69 -18.08 -14.58
C ALA A 325 -5.32 -18.65 -14.19
N MET A 326 -4.34 -17.80 -13.88
CA MET A 326 -3.03 -18.25 -13.38
C MET A 326 -3.14 -19.06 -12.08
N SER A 327 -3.98 -18.63 -11.15
CA SER A 327 -4.20 -19.35 -9.89
C SER A 327 -4.76 -20.76 -10.11
N VAL A 328 -5.71 -20.90 -11.04
CA VAL A 328 -6.31 -22.19 -11.40
C VAL A 328 -5.30 -23.06 -12.16
N LEU A 329 -4.66 -22.51 -13.19
CA LEU A 329 -3.75 -23.26 -14.08
C LEU A 329 -2.43 -23.64 -13.40
N LEU A 330 -1.85 -22.73 -12.60
CA LEU A 330 -0.56 -22.92 -11.94
C LEU A 330 -0.71 -23.35 -10.48
N GLN A 331 -1.94 -23.56 -10.01
CA GLN A 331 -2.26 -23.97 -8.65
C GLN A 331 -1.63 -23.07 -7.56
N THR A 332 -1.55 -21.77 -7.85
CA THR A 332 -0.89 -20.81 -6.98
C THR A 332 -1.82 -20.23 -5.92
N ARG A 333 -1.28 -19.94 -4.74
CA ARG A 333 -2.01 -19.25 -3.67
C ARG A 333 -2.23 -17.80 -4.05
N LEU A 334 -3.47 -17.32 -3.93
CA LEU A 334 -3.81 -15.91 -4.06
C LEU A 334 -4.01 -15.26 -2.68
N VAL A 335 -3.39 -14.11 -2.50
CA VAL A 335 -3.62 -13.23 -1.35
C VAL A 335 -4.45 -12.03 -1.81
N ALA A 336 -5.58 -11.80 -1.16
CA ALA A 336 -6.55 -10.80 -1.59
C ALA A 336 -5.98 -9.37 -1.70
N SER A 337 -5.05 -8.99 -0.81
CA SER A 337 -4.41 -7.68 -0.84
C SER A 337 -3.51 -7.44 -2.06
N TRP A 338 -3.04 -8.50 -2.73
CA TRP A 338 -2.21 -8.36 -3.94
C TRP A 338 -2.98 -7.80 -5.14
N LEU A 339 -4.32 -7.80 -5.08
CA LEU A 339 -5.19 -7.35 -6.15
C LEU A 339 -5.59 -5.86 -6.01
N SER A 340 -5.05 -5.13 -5.04
CA SER A 340 -5.45 -3.75 -4.73
C SER A 340 -5.39 -2.81 -5.95
N THR A 341 -4.34 -2.92 -6.77
CA THR A 341 -4.13 -2.06 -7.95
C THR A 341 -5.02 -2.43 -9.15
N PHE A 342 -5.64 -3.61 -9.15
CA PHE A 342 -6.53 -4.05 -10.25
C PHE A 342 -7.84 -3.27 -10.27
N PHE A 343 -8.21 -2.68 -9.14
CA PHE A 343 -9.46 -1.92 -9.00
C PHE A 343 -9.29 -0.41 -9.22
N LEU A 344 -8.12 0.07 -9.63
CA LEU A 344 -7.90 1.49 -9.91
C LEU A 344 -8.91 2.06 -10.91
N PRO A 345 -9.17 1.45 -12.09
CA PRO A 345 -10.10 2.02 -13.06
C PRO A 345 -11.57 1.69 -12.79
N VAL A 346 -11.91 0.88 -11.78
CA VAL A 346 -13.27 0.35 -11.57
C VAL A 346 -14.32 1.44 -11.41
N ALA A 347 -14.03 2.50 -10.65
CA ALA A 347 -14.96 3.61 -10.44
C ALA A 347 -15.16 4.44 -11.71
N VAL A 348 -14.09 4.67 -12.47
CA VAL A 348 -14.14 5.36 -13.77
C VAL A 348 -14.96 4.54 -14.75
N TRP A 349 -14.74 3.23 -14.80
CA TRP A 349 -15.52 2.32 -15.65
C TRP A 349 -17.00 2.30 -15.23
N ALA A 350 -17.31 2.20 -13.93
CA ALA A 350 -18.68 2.22 -13.43
C ALA A 350 -19.42 3.50 -13.85
N VAL A 351 -18.81 4.67 -13.66
CA VAL A 351 -19.42 5.95 -14.08
C VAL A 351 -19.58 6.05 -15.61
N ALA A 352 -18.72 5.38 -16.36
CA ALA A 352 -18.81 5.34 -17.81
C ALA A 352 -19.98 4.48 -18.33
N VAL A 353 -20.37 3.40 -17.61
CA VAL A 353 -21.30 2.40 -18.13
C VAL A 353 -22.63 2.31 -17.35
N VAL A 354 -22.65 2.65 -16.06
CA VAL A 354 -23.84 2.48 -15.22
C VAL A 354 -24.83 3.63 -15.41
N PRO A 355 -26.08 3.35 -15.81
CA PRO A 355 -27.13 4.37 -15.90
C PRO A 355 -27.45 5.00 -14.51
N GLY A 356 -27.71 6.30 -14.52
CA GLY A 356 -28.01 7.06 -13.28
C GLY A 356 -26.78 7.72 -12.65
N LEU A 357 -25.58 7.46 -13.19
CA LEU A 357 -24.32 8.11 -12.80
C LEU A 357 -23.94 9.29 -13.73
N GLU A 358 -24.92 9.81 -14.48
CA GLU A 358 -24.78 11.02 -15.29
C GLU A 358 -24.75 12.26 -14.37
N ALA A 359 -23.63 12.47 -13.71
CA ALA A 359 -23.47 13.46 -12.64
C ALA A 359 -23.69 14.93 -13.08
N GLU A 360 -23.52 15.24 -14.36
CA GLU A 360 -23.85 16.53 -14.95
C GLU A 360 -25.35 16.86 -14.93
N ARG A 361 -26.21 15.87 -14.77
CA ARG A 361 -27.67 16.01 -14.67
C ARG A 361 -28.17 16.07 -13.21
N TRP A 362 -27.28 15.89 -12.25
CA TRP A 362 -27.65 15.86 -10.85
C TRP A 362 -27.95 17.26 -10.33
N THR A 363 -29.01 17.38 -9.56
CA THR A 363 -29.34 18.62 -8.84
C THR A 363 -28.30 18.88 -7.74
N GLY A 364 -28.15 20.14 -7.35
CA GLY A 364 -27.30 20.51 -6.22
C GLY A 364 -27.64 19.76 -4.93
N ARG A 365 -28.94 19.48 -4.69
CA ARG A 365 -29.41 18.68 -3.54
C ARG A 365 -28.94 17.23 -3.63
N ARG A 366 -28.93 16.63 -4.81
CA ARG A 366 -28.42 15.27 -5.01
C ARG A 366 -26.91 15.22 -4.79
N TRP A 367 -26.17 16.18 -5.32
CA TRP A 367 -24.74 16.31 -5.04
C TRP A 367 -24.45 16.47 -3.55
N ALA A 368 -25.17 17.37 -2.85
CA ALA A 368 -24.98 17.60 -1.42
C ALA A 368 -25.22 16.32 -0.60
N ARG A 369 -26.29 15.56 -0.90
CA ARG A 369 -26.58 14.27 -0.24
C ARG A 369 -25.49 13.23 -0.51
N THR A 370 -25.00 13.16 -1.75
CA THR A 370 -23.95 12.26 -2.18
C THR A 370 -22.63 12.53 -1.45
N LEU A 371 -22.23 13.80 -1.40
CA LEU A 371 -21.02 14.24 -0.69
C LEU A 371 -21.15 14.00 0.83
N ALA A 372 -22.30 14.32 1.42
CA ALA A 372 -22.55 14.08 2.84
C ALA A 372 -22.50 12.59 3.18
N ALA A 373 -23.12 11.73 2.38
CA ALA A 373 -23.07 10.28 2.59
C ALA A 373 -21.63 9.73 2.50
N ALA A 374 -20.86 10.15 1.50
CA ALA A 374 -19.46 9.75 1.38
C ALA A 374 -18.59 10.27 2.54
N ALA A 375 -18.81 11.52 2.96
CA ALA A 375 -18.11 12.10 4.12
C ALA A 375 -18.43 11.33 5.41
N ILE A 376 -19.72 11.00 5.65
CA ILE A 376 -20.14 10.20 6.80
C ILE A 376 -19.47 8.82 6.76
N LEU A 377 -19.43 8.14 5.61
CA LEU A 377 -18.77 6.84 5.47
C LEU A 377 -17.28 6.91 5.76
N HIS A 378 -16.58 7.94 5.27
CA HIS A 378 -15.15 8.11 5.55
C HIS A 378 -14.90 8.47 7.01
N VAL A 379 -15.68 9.39 7.60
CA VAL A 379 -15.53 9.77 9.02
C VAL A 379 -15.85 8.60 9.93
N ALA A 380 -16.99 7.95 9.73
CA ALA A 380 -17.39 6.80 10.54
C ALA A 380 -16.42 5.61 10.35
N GLY A 381 -15.97 5.38 9.12
CA GLY A 381 -14.99 4.32 8.81
C GLY A 381 -13.64 4.56 9.47
N SER A 382 -13.10 5.76 9.36
CA SER A 382 -11.79 6.11 9.91
C SER A 382 -11.80 6.12 11.45
N LEU A 383 -12.70 6.91 12.04
CA LEU A 383 -12.84 6.99 13.50
C LEU A 383 -13.26 5.66 14.11
N GLY A 384 -14.24 4.97 13.47
CA GLY A 384 -14.73 3.69 13.93
C GLY A 384 -13.64 2.62 13.93
N GLN A 385 -12.88 2.51 12.83
CA GLN A 385 -11.77 1.55 12.76
C GLN A 385 -10.70 1.86 13.82
N ALA A 386 -10.23 3.10 13.88
CA ALA A 386 -9.16 3.47 14.80
C ALA A 386 -9.57 3.28 16.26
N TRP A 387 -10.81 3.66 16.60
CA TRP A 387 -11.34 3.49 17.95
C TRP A 387 -11.60 2.02 18.30
N VAL A 388 -12.15 1.22 17.38
CA VAL A 388 -12.41 -0.21 17.63
C VAL A 388 -11.11 -0.98 17.79
N ASP A 389 -10.15 -0.82 16.87
CA ASP A 389 -8.90 -1.59 16.90
C ASP A 389 -7.97 -1.16 18.04
N GLY A 390 -7.91 0.14 18.36
CA GLY A 390 -7.03 0.68 19.40
C GLY A 390 -7.66 0.68 20.80
N VAL A 391 -8.81 1.34 20.96
CA VAL A 391 -9.36 1.69 22.29
C VAL A 391 -10.40 0.67 22.76
N TRP A 392 -11.42 0.40 21.94
CA TRP A 392 -12.53 -0.47 22.34
C TRP A 392 -12.05 -1.91 22.60
N SER A 393 -11.22 -2.45 21.71
CA SER A 393 -10.65 -3.79 21.85
C SER A 393 -9.82 -3.89 23.15
N ALA A 394 -8.97 -2.90 23.44
CA ALA A 394 -8.19 -2.88 24.69
C ALA A 394 -9.11 -2.91 25.93
N ARG A 395 -10.14 -2.06 25.97
CA ARG A 395 -11.09 -1.98 27.10
C ARG A 395 -11.90 -3.25 27.32
N HIS A 396 -12.17 -4.03 26.26
CA HIS A 396 -12.93 -5.27 26.33
C HIS A 396 -12.03 -6.52 26.34
N GLY A 397 -10.71 -6.32 26.49
CA GLY A 397 -9.76 -7.40 26.59
C GLY A 397 -9.52 -8.16 25.29
N TYR A 398 -9.79 -7.56 24.12
CA TYR A 398 -9.41 -8.11 22.84
C TYR A 398 -8.01 -7.66 22.46
N ILE A 399 -7.12 -8.61 22.30
CA ILE A 399 -5.74 -8.39 21.89
C ILE A 399 -5.69 -8.13 20.39
N THR A 400 -5.14 -6.98 20.00
CA THR A 400 -4.89 -6.59 18.59
C THR A 400 -3.47 -6.06 18.45
N ARG A 401 -2.98 -6.00 17.22
CA ARG A 401 -1.69 -5.34 17.00
C ARG A 401 -1.74 -3.84 17.31
N ALA A 402 -2.89 -3.20 17.15
CA ALA A 402 -3.03 -1.77 17.38
C ALA A 402 -2.97 -1.35 18.86
N ASN A 403 -3.13 -2.28 19.80
CA ASN A 403 -3.18 -2.00 21.25
C ASN A 403 -2.08 -2.71 22.06
N LEU A 404 -0.99 -3.15 21.41
CA LEU A 404 0.17 -3.69 22.13
C LEU A 404 0.81 -2.57 22.98
N PRO A 405 1.03 -2.77 24.29
CA PRO A 405 1.59 -1.75 25.18
C PRO A 405 3.11 -1.57 24.95
N SER A 406 3.49 -1.15 23.74
CA SER A 406 4.89 -1.10 23.27
C SER A 406 5.77 -0.18 24.12
N ARG A 407 5.22 0.93 24.61
CA ARG A 407 5.95 1.85 25.50
C ARG A 407 6.28 1.20 26.84
N GLN A 408 5.31 0.55 27.47
CA GLN A 408 5.53 -0.15 28.75
C GLN A 408 6.52 -1.29 28.59
N ILE A 409 6.48 -2.00 27.46
CA ILE A 409 7.44 -3.04 27.14
C ILE A 409 8.84 -2.46 26.97
N ALA A 410 8.98 -1.35 26.24
CA ALA A 410 10.26 -0.68 26.04
C ALA A 410 10.86 -0.20 27.37
N GLU A 411 10.06 0.41 28.24
CA GLU A 411 10.49 0.85 29.58
C GLU A 411 10.94 -0.34 30.45
N ALA A 412 10.22 -1.46 30.43
CA ALA A 412 10.60 -2.66 31.17
C ALA A 412 11.86 -3.32 30.61
N VAL A 413 12.03 -3.35 29.29
CA VAL A 413 13.23 -3.85 28.62
C VAL A 413 14.46 -2.99 28.97
N ASP A 414 14.31 -1.65 28.93
CA ASP A 414 15.37 -0.73 29.28
C ASP A 414 15.77 -0.84 30.77
N ALA A 415 14.78 -1.04 31.66
CA ALA A 415 15.04 -1.29 33.07
C ALA A 415 15.85 -2.59 33.31
N VAL A 416 15.47 -3.67 32.61
CA VAL A 416 16.22 -4.94 32.66
C VAL A 416 17.65 -4.73 32.15
N TRP A 417 17.80 -4.01 31.03
CA TRP A 417 19.13 -3.75 30.48
C TRP A 417 20.01 -2.99 31.48
N ARG A 418 19.53 -1.89 32.07
CA ARG A 418 20.28 -1.12 33.07
C ARG A 418 20.62 -1.93 34.31
N GLU A 419 19.70 -2.77 34.78
CA GLU A 419 19.94 -3.66 35.94
C GLU A 419 21.05 -4.69 35.66
N ARG A 420 21.08 -5.25 34.44
CA ARG A 420 21.93 -6.40 34.10
C ARG A 420 23.22 -6.00 33.35
N ALA A 421 23.21 -4.93 32.60
CA ALA A 421 24.35 -4.46 31.80
C ALA A 421 24.99 -3.17 32.35
N GLY A 422 24.45 -2.59 33.46
CA GLY A 422 24.95 -1.38 34.10
C GLY A 422 24.87 -0.15 33.18
N ASP A 423 25.92 0.68 33.19
CA ASP A 423 25.97 1.93 32.39
C ASP A 423 26.21 1.71 30.90
N ARG A 424 26.30 0.48 30.43
CA ARG A 424 26.49 0.18 29.00
C ARG A 424 25.25 0.60 28.21
N PRO A 425 25.38 1.43 27.16
CA PRO A 425 24.23 1.83 26.37
C PRO A 425 23.70 0.65 25.54
N LEU A 426 22.38 0.45 25.54
CA LEU A 426 21.73 -0.50 24.63
C LEU A 426 21.75 0.10 23.22
N ARG A 427 22.43 -0.56 22.28
CA ARG A 427 22.56 -0.11 20.89
C ARG A 427 21.89 -1.03 19.89
N LEU A 428 21.71 -2.30 20.23
CA LEU A 428 21.18 -3.31 19.32
C LEU A 428 20.11 -4.17 20.00
N MET A 429 18.94 -4.20 19.39
CA MET A 429 17.87 -5.13 19.72
C MET A 429 17.79 -6.20 18.61
N VAL A 430 17.60 -7.44 18.99
CA VAL A 430 17.46 -8.58 18.08
C VAL A 430 16.08 -9.20 18.27
N GLY A 431 15.33 -9.38 17.19
CA GLY A 431 14.00 -9.98 17.28
C GLY A 431 13.21 -9.90 15.98
N ASP A 432 11.92 -10.25 16.04
CA ASP A 432 11.09 -10.18 14.84
C ASP A 432 10.80 -8.73 14.40
N THR A 433 10.45 -8.60 13.13
CA THR A 433 10.20 -7.30 12.49
C THR A 433 9.17 -6.46 13.24
N TRP A 434 8.03 -7.06 13.64
CA TRP A 434 6.93 -6.27 14.17
C TRP A 434 7.08 -6.02 15.67
N PHE A 435 7.15 -7.07 16.49
CA PHE A 435 7.16 -6.92 17.94
C PHE A 435 8.40 -6.16 18.43
N THR A 436 9.58 -6.65 18.09
CA THR A 436 10.82 -5.99 18.49
C THR A 436 10.95 -4.62 17.83
N GLY A 437 10.50 -4.49 16.56
CA GLY A 437 10.49 -3.21 15.87
C GLY A 437 9.63 -2.16 16.57
N VAL A 438 8.41 -2.48 17.03
CA VAL A 438 7.58 -1.48 17.75
C VAL A 438 8.13 -1.13 19.12
N VAL A 439 8.84 -2.05 19.77
CA VAL A 439 9.56 -1.75 21.02
C VAL A 439 10.71 -0.77 20.75
N VAL A 440 11.52 -1.03 19.73
CA VAL A 440 12.63 -0.14 19.32
C VAL A 440 12.13 1.25 18.92
N LEU A 441 10.93 1.37 18.31
CA LEU A 441 10.33 2.68 17.99
C LEU A 441 10.03 3.54 19.24
N GLN A 442 9.97 2.95 20.44
CA GLN A 442 9.75 3.66 21.71
C GLN A 442 11.05 3.93 22.48
N MET A 443 12.19 3.43 21.98
CA MET A 443 13.50 3.60 22.61
C MET A 443 14.27 4.78 22.04
N ASP A 444 15.48 5.00 22.55
CA ASP A 444 16.41 5.98 21.98
C ASP A 444 16.61 5.73 20.48
N PRO A 445 16.57 6.75 19.61
CA PRO A 445 16.78 6.62 18.17
C PRO A 445 18.12 5.95 17.78
N ALA A 446 19.11 5.93 18.67
CA ALA A 446 20.38 5.24 18.46
C ALA A 446 20.26 3.71 18.54
N VAL A 447 19.20 3.17 19.16
CA VAL A 447 18.94 1.74 19.21
C VAL A 447 18.53 1.24 17.83
N GLN A 448 19.24 0.25 17.36
CA GLN A 448 19.02 -0.37 16.05
C GLN A 448 18.36 -1.75 16.20
N LEU A 449 17.71 -2.21 15.14
CA LEU A 449 17.05 -3.51 15.09
C LEU A 449 17.79 -4.45 14.14
N LEU A 450 18.16 -5.64 14.63
CA LEU A 450 18.56 -6.77 13.82
C LEU A 450 17.36 -7.72 13.67
N ILE A 451 16.73 -7.69 12.50
CA ILE A 451 15.54 -8.50 12.21
C ILE A 451 15.90 -9.98 12.16
N ASP A 452 15.17 -10.79 12.93
CA ASP A 452 15.25 -12.25 12.98
C ASP A 452 16.67 -12.79 13.30
N GLY A 453 17.60 -11.94 13.73
CA GLY A 453 18.99 -12.29 13.94
C GLY A 453 19.79 -12.50 12.65
N ASP A 454 19.23 -12.19 11.48
CA ASP A 454 19.87 -12.36 10.19
C ASP A 454 20.34 -11.01 9.60
N PRO A 455 21.65 -10.74 9.47
CA PRO A 455 22.16 -9.50 8.89
C PRO A 455 21.65 -9.24 7.46
N ARG A 456 21.31 -10.28 6.70
CA ARG A 456 20.80 -10.14 5.32
C ARG A 456 19.42 -9.48 5.26
N THR A 457 18.66 -9.53 6.35
CA THR A 457 17.34 -8.86 6.47
C THR A 457 17.44 -7.44 7.00
N SER A 458 18.62 -7.03 7.45
CA SER A 458 18.88 -5.76 8.14
C SER A 458 20.09 -5.02 7.52
N PRO A 459 20.01 -4.64 6.24
CA PRO A 459 21.16 -4.08 5.51
C PRO A 459 21.65 -2.72 6.03
N TRP A 460 20.90 -2.04 6.88
CA TRP A 460 21.34 -0.81 7.59
C TRP A 460 22.39 -1.08 8.65
N LEU A 461 22.61 -2.34 9.05
CA LEU A 461 23.62 -2.71 10.04
C LEU A 461 24.94 -3.07 9.35
N ALA A 462 26.03 -2.55 9.87
CA ALA A 462 27.35 -2.97 9.39
C ALA A 462 27.63 -4.46 9.71
N PRO A 463 28.35 -5.17 8.85
CA PRO A 463 28.72 -6.55 9.14
C PRO A 463 29.45 -6.70 10.50
N GLY A 464 29.08 -7.71 11.26
CA GLY A 464 29.66 -7.98 12.59
C GLY A 464 29.19 -7.04 13.71
N THR A 465 28.13 -6.22 13.50
CA THR A 465 27.61 -5.33 14.53
C THR A 465 27.19 -6.09 15.79
N LEU A 466 26.53 -7.25 15.66
CA LEU A 466 26.13 -8.06 16.80
C LEU A 466 27.33 -8.51 17.64
N ALA A 467 28.40 -8.96 17.03
CA ALA A 467 29.61 -9.39 17.75
C ALA A 467 30.29 -8.21 18.47
N ARG A 468 30.42 -7.06 17.79
CA ARG A 468 31.05 -5.88 18.40
C ARG A 468 30.24 -5.23 19.51
N GLU A 469 28.94 -5.01 19.25
CA GLU A 469 28.06 -4.26 20.15
C GLU A 469 27.39 -5.16 21.20
N GLY A 470 27.24 -6.47 20.92
CA GLY A 470 26.31 -7.31 21.63
C GLY A 470 24.89 -6.77 21.50
N GLY A 471 24.03 -7.03 22.46
CA GLY A 471 22.66 -6.50 22.42
C GLY A 471 21.69 -7.29 23.26
N MET A 472 20.39 -7.11 22.98
CA MET A 472 19.34 -7.84 23.67
C MET A 472 18.41 -8.51 22.65
N VAL A 473 18.22 -9.82 22.78
CA VAL A 473 17.24 -10.57 22.01
C VAL A 473 15.90 -10.52 22.71
N LEU A 474 14.82 -10.29 21.94
CA LEU A 474 13.43 -10.35 22.42
C LEU A 474 12.63 -11.37 21.62
N ILE A 475 11.89 -12.21 22.34
CA ILE A 475 10.95 -13.18 21.77
C ILE A 475 9.59 -12.99 22.39
N LEU A 476 8.61 -12.62 21.59
CA LEU A 476 7.21 -12.57 22.01
C LEU A 476 6.67 -14.00 22.08
N ASP A 477 6.23 -14.40 23.28
CA ASP A 477 5.68 -15.73 23.54
C ASP A 477 4.28 -15.62 24.15
N THR A 478 3.38 -14.99 23.40
CA THR A 478 1.97 -14.84 23.75
C THR A 478 1.14 -15.78 22.87
N PRO A 479 0.07 -16.45 23.38
CA PRO A 479 -0.68 -17.42 22.59
C PRO A 479 -1.22 -16.91 21.26
N GLU A 480 -1.65 -15.63 21.20
CA GLU A 480 -2.22 -14.99 20.03
C GLU A 480 -1.16 -14.53 19.02
N PHE A 481 0.04 -14.24 19.52
CA PHE A 481 1.16 -13.77 18.71
C PHE A 481 2.47 -14.38 19.21
N ARG A 482 3.24 -14.92 18.27
CA ARG A 482 4.59 -15.43 18.54
C ARG A 482 5.57 -14.82 17.57
N SER A 483 6.77 -14.55 18.07
CA SER A 483 7.88 -14.19 17.20
C SER A 483 8.26 -15.37 16.30
N GLU A 484 8.35 -15.13 15.01
CA GLU A 484 8.70 -16.11 13.98
C GLU A 484 10.11 -15.80 13.46
N GLY A 485 11.13 -16.32 14.06
CA GLY A 485 12.51 -16.17 13.59
C GLY A 485 13.32 -17.43 13.86
N ALA A 486 13.75 -18.13 12.82
CA ALA A 486 14.48 -19.40 12.97
C ALA A 486 15.79 -19.25 13.78
N LEU A 487 16.38 -18.04 13.80
CA LEU A 487 17.63 -17.78 14.53
C LEU A 487 17.42 -17.22 15.95
N LEU A 488 16.20 -16.84 16.32
CA LEU A 488 15.96 -16.18 17.62
C LEU A 488 16.15 -17.14 18.81
N GLU A 489 15.65 -18.36 18.73
CA GLU A 489 15.86 -19.38 19.78
C GLU A 489 17.34 -19.79 19.91
N PRO A 490 18.08 -20.09 18.83
CA PRO A 490 19.53 -20.28 18.90
C PRO A 490 20.28 -19.10 19.53
N LEU A 491 19.95 -17.87 19.17
CA LEU A 491 20.56 -16.67 19.76
C LEU A 491 20.23 -16.52 21.25
N LEU A 492 19.00 -16.78 21.64
CA LEU A 492 18.61 -16.77 23.06
C LEU A 492 19.42 -17.81 23.87
N ALA A 493 19.72 -18.97 23.28
CA ALA A 493 20.54 -20.00 23.91
C ALA A 493 22.02 -19.60 24.09
N THR A 494 22.52 -18.64 23.31
CA THR A 494 23.89 -18.09 23.45
C THR A 494 23.96 -16.87 24.37
N ALA A 495 22.83 -16.42 24.89
CA ALA A 495 22.78 -15.26 25.76
C ALA A 495 23.50 -15.54 27.10
N SER A 496 24.30 -14.57 27.56
CA SER A 496 24.98 -14.63 28.86
C SER A 496 23.98 -14.53 30.04
N CYS A 497 22.83 -13.93 29.80
CA CYS A 497 21.76 -13.75 30.77
C CYS A 497 20.39 -13.83 30.09
N THR A 498 19.44 -14.58 30.65
CA THR A 498 18.08 -14.72 30.14
C THR A 498 17.03 -14.50 31.20
N GLY A 499 15.83 -14.15 30.78
CA GLY A 499 14.70 -14.03 31.68
C GLY A 499 13.39 -13.84 30.92
N SER A 500 12.34 -13.53 31.65
CA SER A 500 11.03 -13.26 31.08
C SER A 500 10.40 -12.04 31.73
N LEU A 501 9.61 -11.31 30.94
CA LEU A 501 8.75 -10.23 31.37
C LEU A 501 7.29 -10.62 31.14
N ARG A 502 6.44 -10.23 32.06
CA ARG A 502 4.99 -10.37 31.93
C ARG A 502 4.34 -9.04 32.24
N LEU A 503 3.63 -8.51 31.27
CA LEU A 503 3.00 -7.18 31.33
C LEU A 503 1.52 -7.31 30.96
N PRO A 504 0.61 -6.54 31.57
CA PRO A 504 -0.78 -6.52 31.13
C PRO A 504 -0.87 -6.03 29.69
N TRP A 505 -1.67 -6.72 28.84
CA TRP A 505 -1.89 -6.28 27.48
C TRP A 505 -3.24 -5.58 27.33
N ALA A 506 -4.32 -6.25 27.70
CA ALA A 506 -5.65 -5.70 27.52
C ALA A 506 -6.52 -6.07 28.72
N GLY A 507 -7.00 -5.08 29.46
CA GLY A 507 -7.73 -5.26 30.71
C GLY A 507 -6.83 -5.57 31.91
N GLU A 508 -7.45 -5.79 33.06
CA GLU A 508 -6.75 -6.07 34.33
C GLU A 508 -6.55 -7.58 34.57
N ASP A 509 -7.04 -8.43 33.67
CA ASP A 509 -7.01 -9.89 33.84
C ASP A 509 -5.62 -10.46 33.48
N ASP A 510 -5.05 -11.20 34.42
CA ASP A 510 -3.73 -11.84 34.31
C ASP A 510 -3.64 -12.85 33.14
N ALA A 511 -4.78 -13.37 32.68
CA ALA A 511 -4.87 -14.21 31.48
C ALA A 511 -4.56 -13.47 30.16
N ARG A 512 -4.59 -12.13 30.18
CA ARG A 512 -4.39 -11.27 29.00
C ARG A 512 -3.12 -10.45 29.13
N SER A 513 -2.03 -11.11 29.35
CA SER A 513 -0.71 -10.51 29.48
C SER A 513 0.16 -10.80 28.28
N VAL A 514 0.97 -9.83 27.90
CA VAL A 514 2.09 -10.06 26.99
C VAL A 514 3.20 -10.78 27.75
N ARG A 515 3.69 -11.88 27.18
CA ARG A 515 4.86 -12.60 27.67
C ARG A 515 6.01 -12.41 26.72
N VAL A 516 7.13 -11.94 27.24
CA VAL A 516 8.35 -11.65 26.48
C VAL A 516 9.49 -12.40 27.14
N ARG A 517 10.17 -13.26 26.37
CA ARG A 517 11.46 -13.80 26.76
C ARG A 517 12.55 -12.88 26.23
N TRP A 518 13.56 -12.68 27.04
CA TRP A 518 14.69 -11.84 26.68
C TRP A 518 16.02 -12.51 27.01
N GLY A 519 17.07 -12.11 26.31
CA GLY A 519 18.43 -12.53 26.58
C GLY A 519 19.44 -11.45 26.23
N ILE A 520 20.46 -11.28 27.07
CA ILE A 520 21.58 -10.37 26.82
C ILE A 520 22.64 -11.11 26.05
N LEU A 521 22.92 -10.62 24.84
CA LEU A 521 23.96 -11.17 23.97
C LEU A 521 25.30 -10.48 24.27
N PRO A 522 26.37 -11.26 24.45
CA PRO A 522 27.68 -10.70 24.74
C PRO A 522 28.22 -9.89 23.55
N SER A 523 29.12 -8.96 23.82
CA SER A 523 30.01 -8.34 22.82
C SER A 523 31.42 -8.86 23.02
N ASP A 524 32.25 -8.72 21.96
CA ASP A 524 33.66 -9.16 22.02
C ASP A 524 34.46 -8.48 23.14
N ASP A 525 34.06 -7.26 23.54
CA ASP A 525 34.75 -6.44 24.55
C ASP A 525 34.07 -6.44 25.93
N ALA A 526 32.97 -7.18 26.14
CA ALA A 526 32.20 -7.09 27.39
C ALA A 526 32.73 -8.02 28.48
N GLN A 527 32.95 -7.46 29.68
CA GLN A 527 32.99 -8.24 30.91
C GLN A 527 31.62 -8.94 31.10
N GLU A 528 31.64 -10.19 31.61
CA GLU A 528 30.40 -10.94 31.89
C GLU A 528 29.41 -10.11 32.72
N PRO A 529 28.11 -10.06 32.38
CA PRO A 529 27.12 -9.33 33.15
C PRO A 529 27.08 -9.83 34.59
N GLN A 530 27.23 -8.93 35.55
CA GLN A 530 27.16 -9.30 36.98
C GLN A 530 25.72 -9.72 37.35
N GLY A 531 25.59 -10.84 38.02
CA GLY A 531 24.34 -11.23 38.71
C GLY A 531 23.33 -12.01 37.88
N CYS A 532 23.66 -12.54 36.70
CA CYS A 532 22.79 -13.44 35.97
C CYS A 532 22.74 -14.84 36.60
N LEU A 533 21.56 -15.29 36.94
CA LEU A 533 21.36 -16.70 37.26
C LEU A 533 21.49 -17.52 35.98
N PRO A 534 22.17 -18.68 36.00
CA PRO A 534 22.19 -19.54 34.82
C PRO A 534 20.77 -19.89 34.41
N ALA A 535 20.53 -19.99 33.09
CA ALA A 535 19.23 -20.38 32.56
C ALA A 535 18.79 -21.68 33.27
N ALA A 536 17.58 -21.68 33.82
CA ALA A 536 16.99 -22.90 34.33
C ALA A 536 16.97 -23.91 33.16
N SER A 537 17.63 -25.03 33.36
CA SER A 537 17.61 -26.13 32.39
C SER A 537 16.16 -26.55 32.12
N PRO A 538 15.80 -26.88 30.87
CA PRO A 538 14.44 -27.11 30.41
C PRO A 538 13.71 -28.23 31.19
#